data_00509c112066d5590edc0a97e32ec71f
#
_entry.id   00509c112066d5590edc0a97e32ec71f
#
_cell.length_a   1.000
_cell.length_b   1.000
_cell.length_c   1.000
_cell.angle_alpha   90.00
_cell.angle_beta   90.00
_cell.angle_gamma   90.00
#
_symmetry.space_group_name_H-M   'P 1'
#
loop_
_entity.id
_entity.type
_entity.pdbx_description
1 polymer ?
#
loop_
_entity_poly.entity_id
_entity_poly.type
_entity_poly.pdbx_seq_one_letter_code
_entity_poly.pdbx_strand_id
1 'polypeptide(L)'
;MKNVRSYAGGDWYVAKGDKGVELRDPSTEESLAHVSAEGLDMAHVVQHSRVQGGAALRELSHEARGELLIGMSKAIHAIRDELLELSMKSCGTTRKDSKFDIDGASGT
;
A
#
# COMPACT_ATOMS: atom_id res chain seq x y z
N MET A 1 18.97 -1.86 4.15
CA MET A 1 17.75 -1.04 3.89
C MET A 1 16.84 -1.80 2.93
N LYS A 2 15.57 -1.86 3.21
CA LYS A 2 14.59 -2.58 2.39
C LYS A 2 14.04 -1.66 1.29
N ASN A 3 14.12 -2.09 0.02
CA ASN A 3 13.43 -1.40 -1.07
C ASN A 3 11.94 -1.77 -1.04
N VAL A 4 11.08 -0.76 -0.98
CA VAL A 4 9.64 -0.95 -1.06
C VAL A 4 9.27 -1.25 -2.51
N ARG A 5 8.47 -2.30 -2.69
CA ARG A 5 7.95 -2.68 -4.02
C ARG A 5 6.67 -1.94 -4.33
N SER A 6 6.46 -1.61 -5.59
CA SER A 6 5.18 -1.13 -6.11
C SER A 6 4.39 -2.28 -6.72
N TYR A 7 3.07 -2.30 -6.55
CA TYR A 7 2.21 -3.20 -7.30
C TYR A 7 1.53 -2.40 -8.42
N ALA A 8 1.87 -2.70 -9.66
CA ALA A 8 1.44 -1.91 -10.80
C ALA A 8 1.34 -2.77 -12.06
N GLY A 9 0.32 -2.54 -12.89
CA GLY A 9 0.11 -3.30 -14.12
C GLY A 9 -0.15 -4.79 -13.88
N GLY A 10 -0.64 -5.17 -12.72
CA GLY A 10 -0.94 -6.56 -12.37
C GLY A 10 0.25 -7.34 -11.78
N ASP A 11 1.39 -6.68 -11.52
CA ASP A 11 2.59 -7.35 -11.02
C ASP A 11 3.37 -6.49 -10.03
N TRP A 12 4.28 -7.14 -9.29
CA TRP A 12 5.19 -6.47 -8.36
C TRP A 12 6.40 -5.91 -9.08
N TYR A 13 6.68 -4.64 -8.87
CA TYR A 13 7.79 -3.92 -9.46
C TYR A 13 8.78 -3.43 -8.39
N VAL A 14 10.07 -3.63 -8.65
CA VAL A 14 11.16 -3.05 -7.87
C VAL A 14 11.89 -2.04 -8.76
N ALA A 15 12.06 -0.82 -8.28
CA ALA A 15 12.80 0.22 -8.99
C ALA A 15 14.25 -0.23 -9.29
N LYS A 16 14.72 0.08 -10.49
CA LYS A 16 16.01 -0.41 -11.01
C LYS A 16 17.16 0.57 -10.79
N GLY A 17 16.93 1.71 -10.20
CA GLY A 17 17.93 2.76 -10.03
C GLY A 17 18.12 3.17 -8.58
N ASP A 18 19.04 4.10 -8.39
CA ASP A 18 19.38 4.66 -7.07
C ASP A 18 18.57 5.91 -6.71
N LYS A 19 17.75 6.38 -7.65
CA LYS A 19 16.89 7.54 -7.41
C LYS A 19 15.68 7.13 -6.58
N GLY A 20 15.43 7.88 -5.53
CA GLY A 20 14.29 7.63 -4.65
C GLY A 20 14.41 8.40 -3.35
N VAL A 21 13.55 8.07 -2.42
CA VAL A 21 13.47 8.71 -1.11
C VAL A 21 13.75 7.68 -0.04
N GLU A 22 14.67 8.01 0.84
CA GLU A 22 14.89 7.26 2.08
C GLU A 22 13.82 7.64 3.09
N LEU A 23 13.13 6.65 3.60
CA LEU A 23 12.17 6.80 4.69
C LEU A 23 12.87 6.57 6.02
N ARG A 24 12.72 7.52 6.93
CA ARG A 24 13.31 7.48 8.27
C ARG A 24 12.25 7.49 9.35
N ASP A 25 12.55 6.83 10.44
CA ASP A 25 11.78 6.95 11.67
C ASP A 25 11.91 8.39 12.19
N PRO A 26 10.81 9.15 12.32
CA PRO A 26 10.88 10.54 12.75
C PRO A 26 11.31 10.73 14.22
N SER A 27 11.32 9.67 15.02
CA SER A 27 11.71 9.72 16.43
C SER A 27 13.17 9.35 16.65
N THR A 28 13.70 8.40 15.86
CA THR A 28 15.06 7.86 16.04
C THR A 28 16.01 8.24 14.91
N GLU A 29 15.49 8.75 13.79
CA GLU A 29 16.21 9.03 12.54
C GLU A 29 16.80 7.79 11.86
N GLU A 30 16.49 6.60 12.36
CA GLU A 30 16.92 5.35 11.74
C GLU A 30 16.29 5.17 10.36
N SER A 31 17.08 4.65 9.41
CA SER A 31 16.60 4.32 8.08
C SER A 31 15.67 3.12 8.11
N LEU A 32 14.46 3.29 7.61
CA LEU A 32 13.43 2.23 7.55
C LEU A 32 13.40 1.53 6.20
N ALA A 33 13.35 2.31 5.14
CA ALA A 33 13.18 1.79 3.79
C ALA A 33 13.59 2.83 2.73
N HIS A 34 13.68 2.37 1.49
CA HIS A 34 13.87 3.22 0.31
C HIS A 34 12.68 3.03 -0.64
N VAL A 35 12.13 4.15 -1.12
CA VAL A 35 10.97 4.18 -2.02
C VAL A 35 11.36 4.82 -3.34
N SER A 36 11.08 4.16 -4.44
CA SER A 36 11.31 4.68 -5.78
C SER A 36 10.31 4.11 -6.79
N ALA A 37 9.92 4.94 -7.74
CA ALA A 37 9.14 4.53 -8.91
C ALA A 37 10.00 4.57 -10.20
N GLU A 38 11.31 4.68 -10.07
CA GLU A 38 12.22 4.80 -11.22
C GLU A 38 12.09 3.61 -12.17
N GLY A 39 11.92 3.92 -13.45
CA GLY A 39 11.74 2.92 -14.52
C GLY A 39 10.32 2.36 -14.64
N LEU A 40 9.37 2.79 -13.81
CA LEU A 40 7.97 2.42 -13.95
C LEU A 40 7.29 3.28 -15.03
N ASP A 41 6.72 2.64 -16.02
CA ASP A 41 5.92 3.33 -17.06
C ASP A 41 4.53 3.68 -16.50
N MET A 42 4.38 4.91 -16.01
CA MET A 42 3.13 5.38 -15.40
C MET A 42 1.98 5.44 -16.43
N ALA A 43 2.26 5.73 -17.69
CA ALA A 43 1.25 5.73 -18.74
C ALA A 43 0.69 4.33 -18.96
N HIS A 44 1.55 3.32 -18.96
CA HIS A 44 1.15 1.91 -19.03
C HIS A 44 0.32 1.48 -17.80
N VAL A 45 0.71 1.90 -16.61
CA VAL A 45 -0.04 1.63 -15.36
C VAL A 45 -1.46 2.18 -15.43
N VAL A 46 -1.63 3.43 -15.87
CA VAL A 46 -2.94 4.07 -16.05
C VAL A 46 -3.76 3.36 -17.12
N GLN A 47 -3.14 3.01 -18.25
CA GLN A 47 -3.78 2.28 -19.34
C GLN A 47 -4.31 0.92 -18.85
N HIS A 48 -3.49 0.15 -18.14
CA HIS A 48 -3.88 -1.12 -17.53
C HIS A 48 -5.08 -0.97 -16.59
N SER A 49 -5.05 0.02 -15.71
CA SER A 49 -6.15 0.29 -14.78
C SER A 49 -7.47 0.60 -15.48
N ARG A 50 -7.43 1.37 -16.56
CA ARG A 50 -8.63 1.73 -17.34
C ARG A 50 -9.18 0.58 -18.17
N VAL A 51 -8.30 -0.11 -18.89
CA VAL A 51 -8.72 -1.12 -19.88
C VAL A 51 -9.04 -2.45 -19.19
N GLN A 52 -8.17 -2.93 -18.31
CA GLN A 52 -8.37 -4.21 -17.65
C GLN A 52 -9.11 -4.10 -16.33
N GLY A 53 -8.66 -3.27 -15.41
CA GLY A 53 -9.27 -3.12 -14.10
C GLY A 53 -10.68 -2.56 -14.17
N GLY A 54 -10.88 -1.46 -14.89
CA GLY A 54 -12.19 -0.84 -15.07
C GLY A 54 -13.18 -1.74 -15.81
N ALA A 55 -12.74 -2.47 -16.82
CA ALA A 55 -13.59 -3.43 -17.55
C ALA A 55 -14.03 -4.58 -16.63
N ALA A 56 -13.11 -5.21 -15.92
CA ALA A 56 -13.40 -6.30 -15.00
C ALA A 56 -14.38 -5.88 -13.89
N LEU A 57 -14.19 -4.70 -13.30
CA LEU A 57 -15.09 -4.19 -12.27
C LEU A 57 -16.51 -3.90 -12.81
N ARG A 58 -16.64 -3.46 -14.06
CA ARG A 58 -17.98 -3.21 -14.67
C ARG A 58 -18.78 -4.48 -14.88
N GLU A 59 -18.12 -5.62 -15.05
CA GLU A 59 -18.81 -6.92 -15.20
C GLU A 59 -19.35 -7.47 -13.87
N LEU A 60 -18.84 -6.95 -12.74
CA LEU A 60 -19.28 -7.36 -11.41
C LEU A 60 -20.56 -6.65 -10.97
N SER A 61 -21.44 -7.39 -10.29
CA SER A 61 -22.56 -6.79 -9.56
C SER A 61 -22.08 -5.90 -8.40
N HIS A 62 -22.95 -5.05 -7.86
CA HIS A 62 -22.62 -4.28 -6.66
C HIS A 62 -22.31 -5.16 -5.46
N GLU A 63 -23.03 -6.25 -5.31
CA GLU A 63 -22.76 -7.27 -4.27
C GLU A 63 -21.36 -7.86 -4.41
N ALA A 64 -20.98 -8.32 -5.61
CA ALA A 64 -19.64 -8.86 -5.85
C ALA A 64 -18.53 -7.85 -5.63
N ARG A 65 -18.73 -6.58 -5.96
CA ARG A 65 -17.78 -5.49 -5.62
C ARG A 65 -17.66 -5.30 -4.11
N GLY A 66 -18.80 -5.37 -3.40
CA GLY A 66 -18.82 -5.32 -1.93
C GLY A 66 -18.00 -6.46 -1.31
N GLU A 67 -18.12 -7.68 -1.83
CA GLU A 67 -17.32 -8.83 -1.37
C GLU A 67 -15.80 -8.61 -1.55
N LEU A 68 -15.37 -7.96 -2.64
CA LEU A 68 -13.97 -7.58 -2.82
C LEU A 68 -13.49 -6.61 -1.73
N LEU A 69 -14.28 -5.60 -1.39
CA LEU A 69 -13.95 -4.64 -0.33
C LEU A 69 -13.89 -5.31 1.04
N ILE A 70 -14.81 -6.23 1.33
CA ILE A 70 -14.78 -7.04 2.54
C ILE A 70 -13.51 -7.89 2.60
N GLY A 71 -13.12 -8.49 1.47
CA GLY A 71 -11.87 -9.23 1.35
C GLY A 71 -10.64 -8.38 1.65
N MET A 72 -10.60 -7.15 1.13
CA MET A 72 -9.53 -6.18 1.43
C MET A 72 -9.49 -5.82 2.91
N SER A 73 -10.62 -5.53 3.52
CA SER A 73 -10.73 -5.24 4.95
C SER A 73 -10.19 -6.40 5.80
N LYS A 74 -10.59 -7.62 5.50
CA LYS A 74 -10.10 -8.83 6.18
C LYS A 74 -8.59 -9.01 6.03
N ALA A 75 -8.04 -8.76 4.83
CA ALA A 75 -6.60 -8.87 4.57
C ALA A 75 -5.79 -7.83 5.38
N ILE A 76 -6.26 -6.60 5.45
CA ILE A 76 -5.66 -5.54 6.27
C ILE A 76 -5.71 -5.93 7.76
N HIS A 77 -6.86 -6.39 8.23
CA HIS A 77 -7.03 -6.79 9.62
C HIS A 77 -6.15 -7.99 10.00
N ALA A 78 -5.91 -8.92 9.09
CA ALA A 78 -5.07 -10.09 9.33
C ALA A 78 -3.60 -9.74 9.65
N ILE A 79 -3.10 -8.61 9.16
CA ILE A 79 -1.74 -8.11 9.43
C ILE A 79 -1.73 -6.87 10.34
N ARG A 80 -2.79 -6.70 11.13
CA ARG A 80 -3.02 -5.52 11.95
C ARG A 80 -1.84 -5.16 12.85
N ASP A 81 -1.28 -6.12 13.56
CA ASP A 81 -0.19 -5.87 14.49
C ASP A 81 1.09 -5.43 13.77
N GLU A 82 1.40 -6.00 12.60
CA GLU A 82 2.50 -5.54 11.75
C GLU A 82 2.30 -4.11 11.28
N LEU A 83 1.07 -3.76 10.89
CA LEU A 83 0.73 -2.41 10.45
C LEU A 83 0.82 -1.40 11.59
N LEU A 84 0.46 -1.77 12.81
CA LEU A 84 0.64 -0.92 14.00
C LEU A 84 2.11 -0.61 14.25
N GLU A 85 2.97 -1.61 14.22
CA GLU A 85 4.42 -1.42 14.40
C GLU A 85 5.02 -0.55 13.29
N LEU A 86 4.58 -0.79 12.05
CA LEU A 86 5.03 0.01 10.90
C LEU A 86 4.57 1.47 11.02
N SER A 87 3.32 1.71 11.41
CA SER A 87 2.76 3.04 11.61
C SER A 87 3.50 3.81 12.69
N MET A 88 3.78 3.19 13.81
CA MET A 88 4.56 3.80 14.89
C MET A 88 5.95 4.24 14.42
N LYS A 89 6.64 3.40 13.68
CA LYS A 89 7.98 3.70 13.16
C LYS A 89 7.98 4.73 12.02
N SER A 90 7.02 4.66 11.12
CA SER A 90 7.02 5.54 9.94
C SER A 90 6.40 6.91 10.19
N CYS A 91 5.47 7.01 11.15
CA CYS A 91 4.75 8.24 11.46
C CYS A 91 5.14 8.86 12.81
N GLY A 92 5.88 8.14 13.66
CA GLY A 92 6.24 8.60 15.00
C GLY A 92 5.04 8.70 15.95
N THR A 93 3.97 7.96 15.68
CA THR A 93 2.73 7.97 16.45
C THR A 93 2.83 7.06 17.67
N THR A 94 1.96 7.31 18.66
CA THR A 94 1.76 6.36 19.76
C THR A 94 1.02 5.12 19.25
N ARG A 95 1.13 4.00 19.97
CA ARG A 95 0.36 2.78 19.64
C ARG A 95 -1.15 3.02 19.65
N LYS A 96 -1.64 3.88 20.55
CA LYS A 96 -3.06 4.25 20.63
C LYS A 96 -3.53 4.98 19.37
N ASP A 97 -2.74 5.93 18.89
CA ASP A 97 -3.08 6.71 17.68
C ASP A 97 -2.97 5.85 16.43
N SER A 98 -1.93 5.01 16.34
CA SER A 98 -1.81 4.02 15.25
C SER A 98 -2.99 3.05 15.19
N LYS A 99 -3.54 2.62 16.32
CA LYS A 99 -4.76 1.80 16.36
C LYS A 99 -5.95 2.51 15.73
N PHE A 100 -6.09 3.80 16.01
CA PHE A 100 -7.18 4.58 15.44
C PHE A 100 -7.13 4.60 13.90
N ASP A 101 -5.95 4.82 13.33
CA ASP A 101 -5.75 4.85 11.89
C ASP A 101 -5.95 3.46 11.24
N ILE A 102 -5.31 2.44 11.78
CA ILE A 102 -5.33 1.09 11.20
C ILE A 102 -6.71 0.44 11.35
N ASP A 103 -7.34 0.57 12.50
CA ASP A 103 -8.69 0.03 12.73
C ASP A 103 -9.73 0.82 11.91
N GLY A 104 -9.52 2.12 11.70
CA GLY A 104 -10.32 2.93 10.80
C GLY A 104 -10.23 2.45 9.36
N ALA A 105 -9.03 2.13 8.87
CA ALA A 105 -8.82 1.63 7.51
C ALA A 105 -9.50 0.27 7.25
N SER A 106 -9.53 -0.63 8.23
CA SER A 106 -10.17 -1.94 8.09
C SER A 106 -11.65 -1.98 8.46
N GLY A 107 -12.15 -1.01 9.25
CA GLY A 107 -13.53 -0.94 9.74
C GLY A 107 -14.48 -0.09 8.91
N THR A 108 -13.97 0.60 7.89
CA THR A 108 -14.77 1.45 7.01
C THR A 108 -15.20 0.71 5.78
#